data_0d38dfee099685208d041d9b685ca19c
#
_entry.id   0d38dfee099685208d041d9b685ca19c
#
_cell.length_a   1.000
_cell.length_b   1.000
_cell.length_c   1.000
_cell.angle_alpha   90.00
_cell.angle_beta   90.00
_cell.angle_gamma   90.00
#
_symmetry.space_group_name_H-M   'P 1'
#
loop_
_entity.id
_entity.type
_entity.pdbx_description
1 polymer ?
#
loop_
_entity_poly.entity_id
_entity_poly.type
_entity_poly.pdbx_seq_one_letter_code
_entity_poly.pdbx_strand_id
1 'polypeptide(L)'
;NILRESGNPFPNDFRRDSEAAVLLEKFGNQENEALEADPIEVRIAGRLMTRRVMGKAAFAHVRDESGDIQIYAQRDALPEGIYNNVFKKLDIGDIVGVSGVLFKTRTGELTVNVRDFRLLVKSLHPLPEKYHGLTDIETRYRRRYVDLLVNQESREVFRKRAATITALRRFLDRRGYLEIESPIMQSIPGGANARPFVTHHHALDVDLYLRV
;
A
#
# COMPACT_ATOMS: atom_id res chain seq x y z
N ASN A 1 14.30 16.62 11.26
CA ASN A 1 15.73 16.64 11.62
C ASN A 1 16.07 15.63 12.74
N ILE A 2 15.27 15.54 13.82
CA ILE A 2 15.52 14.61 14.96
C ILE A 2 15.78 13.16 14.52
N LEU A 3 15.00 12.64 13.57
CA LEU A 3 15.18 11.27 13.04
C LEU A 3 16.54 11.10 12.32
N ARG A 4 17.04 12.15 11.65
CA ARG A 4 18.35 12.11 10.97
C ARG A 4 19.50 12.21 11.96
N GLU A 5 19.31 12.89 13.07
CA GLU A 5 20.29 13.01 14.16
C GLU A 5 20.41 11.71 14.96
N SER A 6 19.32 10.92 15.04
CA SER A 6 19.29 9.64 15.76
C SER A 6 19.74 8.43 14.91
N GLY A 7 20.02 8.61 13.61
CA GLY A 7 20.48 7.53 12.73
C GLY A 7 19.86 7.57 11.34
N ASN A 8 19.69 6.39 10.71
CA ASN A 8 19.04 6.30 9.41
C ASN A 8 17.53 6.52 9.54
N PRO A 9 16.96 7.62 9.00
CA PRO A 9 15.53 7.91 9.08
C PRO A 9 14.67 7.03 8.18
N PHE A 10 15.28 6.22 7.31
CA PHE A 10 14.62 5.29 6.39
C PHE A 10 15.27 3.90 6.49
N PRO A 11 15.07 3.19 7.62
CA PRO A 11 15.64 1.86 7.80
C PRO A 11 15.08 0.89 6.75
N ASN A 12 15.95 0.09 6.13
CA ASN A 12 15.61 -0.87 5.07
C ASN A 12 15.92 -2.32 5.45
N ASP A 13 16.20 -2.58 6.70
CA ASP A 13 16.57 -3.86 7.28
C ASP A 13 15.38 -4.64 7.88
N PHE A 14 14.18 -4.04 7.93
CA PHE A 14 12.98 -4.75 8.36
C PHE A 14 12.49 -5.70 7.25
N ARG A 15 12.25 -6.96 7.60
CA ARG A 15 11.70 -7.96 6.69
C ARG A 15 10.38 -8.47 7.25
N ARG A 16 9.28 -8.21 6.54
CA ARG A 16 7.98 -8.82 6.81
C ARG A 16 8.00 -10.30 6.40
N ASP A 17 7.25 -11.12 7.08
CA ASP A 17 7.01 -12.53 6.77
C ASP A 17 5.54 -12.82 6.46
N SER A 18 4.65 -11.85 6.72
CA SER A 18 3.21 -12.03 6.64
C SER A 18 2.52 -10.83 5.99
N GLU A 19 1.37 -11.09 5.37
CA GLU A 19 0.49 -10.10 4.75
C GLU A 19 -0.89 -10.13 5.42
N ALA A 20 -1.54 -8.96 5.51
CA ALA A 20 -2.81 -8.79 6.20
C ALA A 20 -3.89 -9.76 5.71
N ALA A 21 -4.09 -9.86 4.39
CA ALA A 21 -5.11 -10.74 3.83
C ALA A 21 -4.83 -12.23 4.11
N VAL A 22 -3.57 -12.65 4.03
CA VAL A 22 -3.17 -14.04 4.32
C VAL A 22 -3.43 -14.40 5.77
N LEU A 23 -3.14 -13.48 6.70
CA LEU A 23 -3.41 -13.68 8.12
C LEU A 23 -4.92 -13.77 8.39
N LEU A 24 -5.70 -12.87 7.80
CA LEU A 24 -7.16 -12.87 7.92
C LEU A 24 -7.81 -14.13 7.33
N GLU A 25 -7.33 -14.60 6.18
CA GLU A 25 -7.83 -15.82 5.54
C GLU A 25 -7.52 -17.07 6.39
N LYS A 26 -6.30 -17.19 6.90
CA LYS A 26 -5.86 -18.38 7.66
C LYS A 26 -6.39 -18.42 9.08
N PHE A 27 -6.42 -17.29 9.77
CA PHE A 27 -6.64 -17.20 11.21
C PHE A 27 -7.88 -16.40 11.59
N GLY A 28 -8.51 -15.69 10.64
CA GLY A 28 -9.66 -14.85 10.91
C GLY A 28 -10.89 -15.58 11.47
N ASN A 29 -11.04 -16.88 11.21
CA ASN A 29 -12.14 -17.71 11.71
C ASN A 29 -11.77 -18.58 12.92
N GLN A 30 -10.50 -18.53 13.37
CA GLN A 30 -10.07 -19.28 14.56
C GLN A 30 -10.56 -18.59 15.83
N GLU A 31 -10.88 -19.34 16.86
CA GLU A 31 -11.20 -18.79 18.17
C GLU A 31 -9.93 -18.38 18.93
N ASN A 32 -10.08 -17.48 19.94
CA ASN A 32 -8.93 -16.93 20.66
C ASN A 32 -8.15 -17.99 21.42
N GLU A 33 -8.85 -19.00 21.95
CA GLU A 33 -8.26 -20.13 22.69
C GLU A 33 -7.29 -20.96 21.81
N ALA A 34 -7.59 -21.10 20.52
CA ALA A 34 -6.70 -21.78 19.58
C ALA A 34 -5.43 -20.97 19.30
N LEU A 35 -5.55 -19.65 19.17
CA LEU A 35 -4.41 -18.75 18.99
C LEU A 35 -3.54 -18.61 20.24
N GLU A 36 -4.13 -18.77 21.44
CA GLU A 36 -3.39 -18.79 22.70
C GLU A 36 -2.66 -20.12 22.95
N ALA A 37 -3.26 -21.24 22.51
CA ALA A 37 -2.66 -22.56 22.64
C ALA A 37 -1.45 -22.75 21.71
N ASP A 38 -1.48 -22.18 20.52
CA ASP A 38 -0.38 -22.17 19.54
C ASP A 38 -0.09 -20.74 19.09
N PRO A 39 0.74 -19.99 19.83
CA PRO A 39 1.01 -18.60 19.54
C PRO A 39 1.68 -18.37 18.19
N ILE A 40 1.04 -17.60 17.32
CA ILE A 40 1.51 -17.32 15.96
C ILE A 40 2.25 -16.00 15.97
N GLU A 41 3.57 -16.07 15.86
CA GLU A 41 4.43 -14.89 15.71
C GLU A 41 4.38 -14.40 14.26
N VAL A 42 4.24 -13.07 14.08
CA VAL A 42 4.16 -12.44 12.78
C VAL A 42 4.97 -11.15 12.72
N ARG A 43 5.48 -10.87 11.53
CA ARG A 43 6.13 -9.60 11.19
C ARG A 43 5.42 -8.98 10.01
N ILE A 44 4.76 -7.88 10.24
CA ILE A 44 4.00 -7.13 9.22
C ILE A 44 4.61 -5.76 9.00
N ALA A 45 4.43 -5.22 7.81
CA ALA A 45 4.79 -3.84 7.51
C ALA A 45 3.73 -3.19 6.64
N GLY A 46 3.40 -1.95 6.94
CA GLY A 46 2.37 -1.24 6.18
C GLY A 46 2.18 0.19 6.64
N ARG A 47 1.19 0.84 6.06
CA ARG A 47 0.83 2.23 6.36
C ARG A 47 -0.15 2.29 7.52
N LEU A 48 0.14 3.15 8.49
CA LEU A 48 -0.76 3.46 9.60
C LEU A 48 -1.97 4.24 9.09
N MET A 49 -3.13 3.62 9.14
CA MET A 49 -4.39 4.21 8.62
C MET A 49 -5.26 4.80 9.70
N THR A 50 -5.22 4.21 10.90
CA THR A 50 -5.95 4.70 12.07
C THR A 50 -5.13 4.50 13.32
N ARG A 51 -5.36 5.33 14.33
CA ARG A 51 -4.75 5.18 15.65
C ARG A 51 -5.70 5.70 16.72
N ARG A 52 -5.96 4.88 17.73
CA ARG A 52 -6.77 5.22 18.89
C ARG A 52 -5.97 4.91 20.17
N VAL A 53 -5.50 5.95 20.82
CA VAL A 53 -4.74 5.86 22.07
C VAL A 53 -5.69 5.89 23.27
N MET A 54 -5.52 4.94 24.19
CA MET A 54 -6.31 4.81 25.43
C MET A 54 -5.34 4.65 26.60
N GLY A 55 -4.73 5.77 27.02
CA GLY A 55 -3.76 5.80 28.14
C GLY A 55 -2.49 4.99 27.87
N LYS A 56 -2.39 3.81 28.49
CA LYS A 56 -1.24 2.89 28.40
C LYS A 56 -1.36 1.89 27.22
N ALA A 57 -2.48 1.88 26.51
CA ALA A 57 -2.73 0.99 25.40
C ALA A 57 -3.25 1.76 24.19
N ALA A 58 -3.11 1.19 23.02
CA ALA A 58 -3.63 1.76 21.79
C ALA A 58 -3.98 0.67 20.77
N PHE A 59 -5.03 0.93 20.01
CA PHE A 59 -5.35 0.19 18.78
C PHE A 59 -4.99 1.04 17.57
N ALA A 60 -4.55 0.38 16.53
CA ALA A 60 -4.31 1.01 15.24
C ALA A 60 -4.57 0.03 14.09
N HIS A 61 -4.80 0.53 12.87
CA HIS A 61 -4.86 -0.30 11.68
C HIS A 61 -3.65 -0.02 10.79
N VAL A 62 -3.02 -1.08 10.38
CA VAL A 62 -1.90 -1.06 9.43
C VAL A 62 -2.40 -1.65 8.12
N ARG A 63 -2.22 -0.91 7.04
CA ARG A 63 -2.58 -1.31 5.68
C ARG A 63 -1.35 -1.69 4.89
N ASP A 64 -1.31 -2.91 4.38
CA ASP A 64 -0.37 -3.33 3.36
C ASP A 64 -1.02 -3.36 1.97
N GLU A 65 -0.39 -4.00 1.00
CA GLU A 65 -0.92 -4.14 -0.36
C GLU A 65 -2.13 -5.08 -0.45
N SER A 66 -2.26 -6.00 0.51
CA SER A 66 -3.28 -7.04 0.55
C SER A 66 -4.55 -6.60 1.30
N GLY A 67 -4.39 -5.79 2.36
CA GLY A 67 -5.52 -5.37 3.18
C GLY A 67 -5.12 -4.61 4.45
N ASP A 68 -6.07 -4.52 5.36
CA ASP A 68 -5.92 -3.88 6.68
C ASP A 68 -5.87 -4.94 7.76
N ILE A 69 -4.99 -4.78 8.73
CA ILE A 69 -4.96 -5.58 9.95
C ILE A 69 -4.87 -4.68 11.18
N GLN A 70 -5.60 -5.04 12.23
CA GLN A 70 -5.53 -4.34 13.50
C GLN A 70 -4.25 -4.71 14.26
N ILE A 71 -3.68 -3.75 14.93
CA ILE A 71 -2.58 -3.94 15.90
C ILE A 71 -2.98 -3.39 17.25
N TYR A 72 -2.50 -4.03 18.31
CA TYR A 72 -2.70 -3.62 19.69
C TYR A 72 -1.35 -3.41 20.37
N ALA A 73 -1.06 -2.19 20.79
CA ALA A 73 0.17 -1.81 21.44
C ALA A 73 -0.07 -1.45 22.90
N GLN A 74 0.64 -2.11 23.82
CA GLN A 74 0.63 -1.80 25.25
C GLN A 74 1.99 -1.23 25.66
N ARG A 75 1.98 -0.15 26.47
CA ARG A 75 3.21 0.49 26.93
C ARG A 75 4.12 -0.49 27.66
N ASP A 76 3.55 -1.31 28.53
CA ASP A 76 4.29 -2.18 29.43
C ASP A 76 4.73 -3.51 28.75
N ALA A 77 4.25 -3.78 27.51
CA ALA A 77 4.65 -4.91 26.67
C ALA A 77 5.70 -4.55 25.61
N LEU A 78 5.90 -3.27 25.34
CA LEU A 78 6.89 -2.79 24.40
C LEU A 78 8.23 -2.48 25.12
N PRO A 79 9.37 -2.52 24.39
CA PRO A 79 10.63 -2.06 24.92
C PRO A 79 10.56 -0.63 25.49
N GLU A 80 11.35 -0.37 26.53
CA GLU A 80 11.30 0.89 27.24
C GLU A 80 11.45 2.10 26.28
N GLY A 81 10.59 3.08 26.46
CA GLY A 81 10.56 4.29 25.63
C GLY A 81 9.85 4.16 24.29
N ILE A 82 9.73 3.00 23.67
CA ILE A 82 9.12 2.83 22.33
C ILE A 82 7.69 3.33 22.27
N TYR A 83 6.87 3.02 23.27
CA TYR A 83 5.48 3.47 23.29
C TYR A 83 5.35 5.00 23.36
N ASN A 84 6.10 5.64 24.24
CA ASN A 84 5.99 7.09 24.44
C ASN A 84 6.76 7.91 23.41
N ASN A 85 7.96 7.45 23.00
CA ASN A 85 8.86 8.22 22.14
C ASN A 85 8.65 7.96 20.65
N VAL A 86 8.10 6.80 20.29
CA VAL A 86 7.83 6.41 18.89
C VAL A 86 6.34 6.29 18.65
N PHE A 87 5.67 5.30 19.24
CA PHE A 87 4.29 4.97 18.91
C PHE A 87 3.31 6.13 19.11
N LYS A 88 3.38 6.85 20.23
CA LYS A 88 2.51 8.02 20.46
C LYS A 88 2.77 9.21 19.55
N LYS A 89 3.97 9.28 18.95
CA LYS A 89 4.37 10.37 18.04
C LYS A 89 4.15 10.06 16.56
N LEU A 90 3.58 8.89 16.26
CA LEU A 90 3.23 8.54 14.88
C LEU A 90 2.14 9.43 14.34
N ASP A 91 2.19 9.67 13.05
CA ASP A 91 1.10 10.30 12.30
C ASP A 91 0.41 9.28 11.39
N ILE A 92 -0.86 9.54 11.11
CA ILE A 92 -1.60 8.76 10.11
C ILE A 92 -0.89 8.94 8.77
N GLY A 93 -0.60 7.82 8.11
CA GLY A 93 0.18 7.79 6.88
C GLY A 93 1.63 7.32 7.06
N ASP A 94 2.17 7.27 8.29
CA ASP A 94 3.49 6.69 8.55
C ASP A 94 3.55 5.22 8.10
N ILE A 95 4.69 4.80 7.58
CA ILE A 95 4.94 3.38 7.29
C ILE A 95 5.68 2.78 8.48
N VAL A 96 5.15 1.69 8.98
CA VAL A 96 5.59 1.04 10.21
C VAL A 96 5.88 -0.44 9.99
N GLY A 97 6.84 -0.96 10.74
CA GLY A 97 7.09 -2.38 10.90
C GLY A 97 6.66 -2.81 12.30
N VAL A 98 5.99 -3.94 12.39
CA VAL A 98 5.41 -4.46 13.63
C VAL A 98 5.75 -5.93 13.74
N SER A 99 6.25 -6.35 14.90
CA SER A 99 6.40 -7.75 15.25
C SER A 99 5.55 -8.06 16.48
N GLY A 100 4.87 -9.19 16.48
CA GLY A 100 3.99 -9.55 17.58
C GLY A 100 3.32 -10.88 17.40
N VAL A 101 2.30 -11.16 18.20
CA VAL A 101 1.57 -12.42 18.24
C VAL A 101 0.11 -12.17 17.91
N LEU A 102 -0.50 -13.04 17.12
CA LEU A 102 -1.91 -12.96 16.79
C LEU A 102 -2.79 -13.28 17.98
N PHE A 103 -3.87 -12.53 18.13
CA PHE A 103 -4.95 -12.81 19.06
C PHE A 103 -6.27 -12.23 18.53
N LYS A 104 -7.39 -12.60 19.12
CA LYS A 104 -8.68 -11.99 18.85
C LYS A 104 -9.11 -11.04 19.96
N THR A 105 -9.61 -9.90 19.58
CA THR A 105 -10.25 -8.97 20.52
C THR A 105 -11.59 -9.53 21.01
N ARG A 106 -12.16 -8.94 22.04
CA ARG A 106 -13.52 -9.30 22.54
C ARG A 106 -14.61 -9.15 21.47
N THR A 107 -14.39 -8.33 20.47
CA THR A 107 -15.29 -8.12 19.33
C THR A 107 -15.05 -9.09 18.18
N GLY A 108 -14.11 -10.05 18.33
CA GLY A 108 -13.79 -11.05 17.33
C GLY A 108 -12.83 -10.57 16.22
N GLU A 109 -12.25 -9.37 16.34
CA GLU A 109 -11.32 -8.85 15.33
C GLU A 109 -9.91 -9.44 15.52
N LEU A 110 -9.36 -10.05 14.46
CA LEU A 110 -7.99 -10.58 14.45
C LEU A 110 -7.00 -9.43 14.56
N THR A 111 -6.12 -9.50 15.55
CA THR A 111 -5.25 -8.39 15.95
C THR A 111 -3.85 -8.88 16.25
N VAL A 112 -2.83 -8.09 15.89
CA VAL A 112 -1.45 -8.35 16.30
C VAL A 112 -1.19 -7.69 17.64
N ASN A 113 -0.91 -8.46 18.69
CA ASN A 113 -0.41 -7.96 19.98
C ASN A 113 1.08 -7.62 19.81
N VAL A 114 1.37 -6.33 19.79
CA VAL A 114 2.69 -5.78 19.41
C VAL A 114 3.72 -6.05 20.50
N ARG A 115 4.83 -6.70 20.12
CA ARG A 115 6.02 -6.93 20.97
C ARG A 115 7.19 -6.03 20.58
N ASP A 116 7.31 -5.70 19.27
CA ASP A 116 8.29 -4.76 18.77
C ASP A 116 7.69 -3.88 17.68
N PHE A 117 8.14 -2.63 17.62
CA PHE A 117 7.59 -1.62 16.74
C PHE A 117 8.68 -0.70 16.19
N ARG A 118 8.67 -0.49 14.86
CA ARG A 118 9.64 0.40 14.19
C ARG A 118 8.93 1.37 13.24
N LEU A 119 9.32 2.63 13.28
CA LEU A 119 9.00 3.58 12.22
C LEU A 119 9.95 3.33 11.03
N LEU A 120 9.40 3.00 9.88
CA LEU A 120 10.16 2.73 8.65
C LEU A 120 10.22 3.98 7.76
N VAL A 121 9.11 4.67 7.59
CA VAL A 121 9.04 5.92 6.81
C VAL A 121 8.06 6.89 7.46
N LYS A 122 8.53 8.10 7.73
CA LYS A 122 7.69 9.19 8.22
C LYS A 122 6.86 9.81 7.10
N SER A 123 5.55 9.92 7.29
CA SER A 123 4.67 10.69 6.41
C SER A 123 4.87 12.18 6.69
N LEU A 124 5.37 12.92 5.70
CA LEU A 124 5.63 14.37 5.83
C LEU A 124 4.40 15.23 5.51
N HIS A 125 3.42 14.65 4.84
CA HIS A 125 2.16 15.30 4.51
C HIS A 125 1.01 14.50 5.11
N PRO A 126 0.03 15.16 5.76
CA PRO A 126 -1.15 14.47 6.29
C PRO A 126 -1.97 13.87 5.15
N LEU A 127 -2.57 12.73 5.41
CA LEU A 127 -3.59 12.17 4.52
C LEU A 127 -4.90 12.98 4.65
N PRO A 128 -5.72 13.04 3.58
CA PRO A 128 -7.07 13.61 3.66
C PRO A 128 -7.88 12.98 4.78
N GLU A 129 -8.83 13.74 5.34
CA GLU A 129 -9.68 13.27 6.43
C GLU A 129 -10.43 11.98 6.06
N LYS A 130 -10.50 11.06 7.04
CA LYS A 130 -11.02 9.71 6.87
C LYS A 130 -12.48 9.67 6.39
N TYR A 131 -13.30 10.63 6.81
CA TYR A 131 -14.77 10.61 6.59
C TYR A 131 -15.19 11.16 5.22
N HIS A 132 -14.42 12.05 4.65
CA HIS A 132 -14.75 12.68 3.37
C HIS A 132 -13.86 12.20 2.24
N GLY A 133 -12.74 11.54 2.55
CA GLY A 133 -11.77 11.09 1.55
C GLY A 133 -11.29 12.25 0.68
N LEU A 134 -10.86 11.93 -0.52
CA LEU A 134 -10.55 12.90 -1.56
C LEU A 134 -11.75 12.93 -2.52
N THR A 135 -12.68 13.87 -2.34
CA THR A 135 -13.93 13.97 -3.12
C THR A 135 -13.77 14.83 -4.36
N ASP A 136 -12.92 15.87 -4.31
CA ASP A 136 -12.68 16.74 -5.44
C ASP A 136 -12.03 15.99 -6.62
N ILE A 137 -12.74 15.98 -7.77
CA ILE A 137 -12.36 15.20 -8.95
C ILE A 137 -11.03 15.67 -9.51
N GLU A 138 -10.81 16.98 -9.62
CA GLU A 138 -9.57 17.53 -10.14
C GLU A 138 -8.36 17.13 -9.29
N THR A 139 -8.48 17.26 -7.99
CA THR A 139 -7.44 16.82 -7.04
C THR A 139 -7.20 15.32 -7.12
N ARG A 140 -8.23 14.47 -7.30
CA ARG A 140 -8.10 13.03 -7.50
C ARG A 140 -7.29 12.68 -8.74
N TYR A 141 -7.47 13.40 -9.83
CA TYR A 141 -6.69 13.21 -11.05
C TYR A 141 -5.26 13.73 -10.93
N ARG A 142 -5.06 14.88 -10.31
CA ARG A 142 -3.72 15.48 -10.14
C ARG A 142 -2.88 14.76 -9.06
N ARG A 143 -3.53 14.25 -8.02
CA ARG A 143 -2.88 13.51 -6.92
C ARG A 143 -3.36 12.06 -6.88
N ARG A 144 -3.25 11.36 -8.00
CA ARG A 144 -3.72 9.98 -8.14
C ARG A 144 -3.17 9.04 -7.07
N TYR A 145 -1.94 9.20 -6.65
CA TYR A 145 -1.33 8.43 -5.57
C TYR A 145 -2.07 8.60 -4.24
N VAL A 146 -2.56 9.81 -3.92
CA VAL A 146 -3.37 10.03 -2.70
C VAL A 146 -4.75 9.42 -2.87
N ASP A 147 -5.40 9.61 -4.03
CA ASP A 147 -6.69 8.99 -4.34
C ASP A 147 -6.63 7.46 -4.17
N LEU A 148 -5.58 6.81 -4.67
CA LEU A 148 -5.38 5.37 -4.50
C LEU A 148 -5.09 4.96 -3.04
N LEU A 149 -4.53 5.83 -2.22
CA LEU A 149 -4.31 5.57 -0.79
C LEU A 149 -5.61 5.58 0.02
N VAL A 150 -6.50 6.54 -0.26
CA VAL A 150 -7.68 6.79 0.58
C VAL A 150 -8.98 6.21 0.00
N ASN A 151 -9.13 6.15 -1.33
CA ASN A 151 -10.36 5.71 -1.99
C ASN A 151 -10.25 4.24 -2.45
N GLN A 152 -11.00 3.37 -1.80
CA GLN A 152 -11.03 1.95 -2.16
C GLN A 152 -11.62 1.73 -3.55
N GLU A 153 -12.68 2.45 -3.91
CA GLU A 153 -13.32 2.36 -5.23
C GLU A 153 -12.33 2.64 -6.37
N SER A 154 -11.48 3.66 -6.22
CA SER A 154 -10.44 3.96 -7.20
C SER A 154 -9.47 2.78 -7.37
N ARG A 155 -9.02 2.16 -6.28
CA ARG A 155 -8.15 0.97 -6.35
C ARG A 155 -8.84 -0.17 -7.10
N GLU A 156 -10.11 -0.44 -6.81
CA GLU A 156 -10.87 -1.50 -7.49
C GLU A 156 -11.01 -1.26 -8.99
N VAL A 157 -11.23 -0.03 -9.41
CA VAL A 157 -11.27 0.32 -10.85
C VAL A 157 -9.94 -0.01 -11.53
N PHE A 158 -8.80 0.36 -10.93
CA PHE A 158 -7.49 0.06 -11.51
C PHE A 158 -7.15 -1.43 -11.49
N ARG A 159 -7.52 -2.17 -10.44
CA ARG A 159 -7.39 -3.62 -10.37
C ARG A 159 -8.21 -4.32 -11.46
N LYS A 160 -9.48 -3.92 -11.63
CA LYS A 160 -10.35 -4.44 -12.69
C LYS A 160 -9.79 -4.14 -14.07
N ARG A 161 -9.32 -2.92 -14.31
CA ARG A 161 -8.67 -2.57 -15.58
C ARG A 161 -7.45 -3.45 -15.87
N ALA A 162 -6.55 -3.59 -14.91
CA ALA A 162 -5.36 -4.44 -15.06
C ALA A 162 -5.75 -5.90 -15.35
N ALA A 163 -6.71 -6.44 -14.61
CA ALA A 163 -7.22 -7.79 -14.81
C ALA A 163 -7.85 -7.97 -16.20
N THR A 164 -8.60 -6.99 -16.69
CA THR A 164 -9.22 -7.01 -18.03
C THR A 164 -8.15 -7.05 -19.13
N ILE A 165 -7.12 -6.20 -19.05
CA ILE A 165 -6.01 -6.19 -20.02
C ILE A 165 -5.29 -7.54 -20.00
N THR A 166 -4.99 -8.08 -18.82
CA THR A 166 -4.36 -9.39 -18.67
C THR A 166 -5.22 -10.51 -19.26
N ALA A 167 -6.53 -10.48 -19.04
CA ALA A 167 -7.45 -11.47 -19.58
C ALA A 167 -7.50 -11.41 -21.12
N LEU A 168 -7.51 -10.19 -21.69
CA LEU A 168 -7.48 -9.99 -23.14
C LEU A 168 -6.20 -10.55 -23.77
N ARG A 169 -5.04 -10.24 -23.18
CA ARG A 169 -3.75 -10.78 -23.65
C ARG A 169 -3.73 -12.30 -23.60
N ARG A 170 -4.12 -12.89 -22.47
CA ARG A 170 -4.19 -14.36 -22.32
C ARG A 170 -5.17 -15.00 -23.31
N PHE A 171 -6.27 -14.32 -23.61
CA PHE A 171 -7.26 -14.81 -24.56
C PHE A 171 -6.70 -14.88 -25.99
N LEU A 172 -5.98 -13.86 -26.44
CA LEU A 172 -5.33 -13.82 -27.74
C LEU A 172 -4.16 -14.81 -27.83
N ASP A 173 -3.29 -14.82 -26.81
CA ASP A 173 -2.13 -15.72 -26.71
C ASP A 173 -2.57 -17.21 -26.85
N ARG A 174 -3.60 -17.64 -26.11
CA ARG A 174 -4.17 -19.00 -26.22
C ARG A 174 -4.71 -19.36 -27.61
N ARG A 175 -4.93 -18.38 -28.45
CA ARG A 175 -5.38 -18.56 -29.84
C ARG A 175 -4.24 -18.47 -30.85
N GLY A 176 -3.02 -18.40 -30.39
CA GLY A 176 -1.81 -18.34 -31.23
C GLY A 176 -1.52 -16.96 -31.84
N TYR A 177 -2.15 -15.89 -31.30
CA TYR A 177 -1.77 -14.53 -31.67
C TYR A 177 -0.47 -14.15 -30.98
N LEU A 178 0.43 -13.51 -31.72
CA LEU A 178 1.68 -12.95 -31.20
C LEU A 178 1.46 -11.47 -30.86
N GLU A 179 1.72 -11.08 -29.62
CA GLU A 179 1.77 -9.66 -29.23
C GLU A 179 3.06 -9.04 -29.77
N ILE A 180 2.94 -7.96 -30.54
CA ILE A 180 4.07 -7.23 -31.11
C ILE A 180 4.06 -5.78 -30.64
N GLU A 181 5.23 -5.18 -30.55
CA GLU A 181 5.40 -3.75 -30.33
C GLU A 181 5.76 -3.07 -31.64
N SER A 182 4.89 -2.20 -32.15
CA SER A 182 5.19 -1.39 -33.32
C SER A 182 5.88 -0.08 -32.88
N PRO A 183 6.74 0.53 -33.76
CA PRO A 183 7.36 1.80 -33.45
C PRO A 183 6.34 2.89 -33.11
N ILE A 184 6.62 3.67 -32.06
CA ILE A 184 5.75 4.80 -31.66
C ILE A 184 5.89 5.95 -32.65
N MET A 185 7.11 6.23 -33.12
CA MET A 185 7.43 7.21 -34.13
C MET A 185 7.73 6.53 -35.47
N GLN A 186 7.09 6.98 -36.52
CA GLN A 186 7.17 6.38 -37.86
C GLN A 186 7.48 7.46 -38.90
N SER A 187 8.23 7.11 -39.93
CA SER A 187 8.52 8.03 -41.05
C SER A 187 7.34 8.20 -41.99
N ILE A 188 6.40 7.26 -41.98
CA ILE A 188 5.18 7.29 -42.79
C ILE A 188 3.98 7.22 -41.85
N PRO A 189 3.02 8.18 -41.94
CA PRO A 189 1.82 8.12 -41.10
C PRO A 189 0.98 6.90 -41.45
N GLY A 190 0.56 6.15 -40.43
CA GLY A 190 -0.23 4.96 -40.61
C GLY A 190 -0.97 4.55 -39.30
N GLY A 191 -1.85 3.57 -39.43
CA GLY A 191 -2.57 2.97 -38.30
C GLY A 191 -4.06 3.17 -38.38
N ALA A 192 -4.59 4.35 -38.14
CA ALA A 192 -6.01 4.65 -38.21
C ALA A 192 -6.29 5.85 -39.13
N ASN A 193 -7.57 6.04 -39.50
CA ASN A 193 -7.98 7.20 -40.27
C ASN A 193 -8.15 8.43 -39.36
N ALA A 194 -7.03 8.85 -38.77
CA ALA A 194 -6.96 10.02 -37.91
C ALA A 194 -5.70 10.83 -38.23
N ARG A 195 -5.75 12.13 -37.94
CA ARG A 195 -4.59 13.01 -38.12
C ARG A 195 -3.53 12.71 -37.04
N PRO A 196 -2.31 12.26 -37.39
CA PRO A 196 -1.26 11.95 -36.44
C PRO A 196 -0.67 13.23 -35.83
N PHE A 197 -0.08 13.10 -34.65
CA PHE A 197 0.86 14.11 -34.16
C PHE A 197 2.16 14.03 -34.92
N VAL A 198 2.70 15.21 -35.28
CA VAL A 198 3.99 15.32 -35.99
C VAL A 198 5.05 15.82 -35.02
N THR A 199 6.24 15.23 -35.06
CA THR A 199 7.43 15.71 -34.39
C THR A 199 8.60 15.72 -35.36
N HIS A 200 9.66 16.48 -35.04
CA HIS A 200 10.83 16.59 -35.92
C HIS A 200 12.07 15.96 -35.23
N HIS A 201 12.78 15.10 -35.98
CA HIS A 201 14.04 14.51 -35.54
C HIS A 201 15.19 15.36 -35.99
N HIS A 202 15.69 16.26 -35.14
CA HIS A 202 16.69 17.26 -35.49
C HIS A 202 18.00 16.69 -36.04
N ALA A 203 18.50 15.57 -35.51
CA ALA A 203 19.77 15.00 -35.95
C ALA A 203 19.69 14.35 -37.34
N LEU A 204 18.53 13.93 -37.80
CA LEU A 204 18.31 13.33 -39.11
C LEU A 204 17.61 14.28 -40.08
N ASP A 205 17.15 15.45 -39.58
CA ASP A 205 16.40 16.46 -40.35
C ASP A 205 15.15 15.86 -41.05
N VAL A 206 14.37 15.06 -40.31
CA VAL A 206 13.19 14.40 -40.85
C VAL A 206 11.98 14.55 -39.90
N ASP A 207 10.80 14.66 -40.49
CA ASP A 207 9.56 14.62 -39.75
C ASP A 207 9.19 13.17 -39.42
N LEU A 208 8.72 12.96 -38.18
CA LEU A 208 8.21 11.71 -37.71
C LEU A 208 6.78 11.87 -37.24
N TYR A 209 6.02 10.81 -37.37
CA TYR A 209 4.62 10.76 -37.03
C TYR A 209 4.41 9.79 -35.87
N LEU A 210 3.70 10.25 -34.82
CA LEU A 210 3.27 9.34 -33.77
C LEU A 210 2.17 8.43 -34.32
N ARG A 211 2.29 7.12 -34.02
CA ARG A 211 1.25 6.17 -34.44
C ARG A 211 -0.11 6.53 -33.82
N VAL A 212 -1.15 6.36 -34.57
CA VAL A 212 -2.54 6.60 -34.19
C VAL A 212 -3.17 5.33 -33.65
#